data_32c19fb890db8492ed7ff417316fa974
#
_entry.id   32c19fb890db8492ed7ff417316fa974
#
_cell.length_a   1.000
_cell.length_b   1.000
_cell.length_c   1.000
_cell.angle_alpha   90.00
_cell.angle_beta   90.00
_cell.angle_gamma   90.00
#
_symmetry.space_group_name_H-M   'P 1'
#
loop_
_entity.id
_entity.type
_entity.pdbx_description
1 polymer ?
#
loop_
_entity_poly.entity_id
_entity_poly.type
_entity_poly.pdbx_seq_one_letter_code
_entity_poly.pdbx_strand_id
1 'polypeptide(L)'
;MSDRQAVEQTVHLYVEGMAFANEAALKKAFHPKSSIIGHYENAVEWLTRDEFIAAILQEEPAPPGTQPYMDIQSVDVEGDAASVKVTDDFAGMRFTDYLSLLKIDGRWTIVSKLYHLHL
;
A
#
# COMPACT_ATOMS: atom_id res chain seq x y z
N MET A 1 -3.99 -0.35 21.49
CA MET A 1 -3.07 -0.33 20.34
C MET A 1 -2.60 1.10 20.12
N SER A 2 -1.30 1.31 19.96
CA SER A 2 -0.76 2.64 19.67
C SER A 2 -1.08 3.05 18.23
N ASP A 3 -0.99 4.36 17.94
CA ASP A 3 -1.15 4.84 16.57
C ASP A 3 -0.11 4.24 15.64
N ARG A 4 1.14 4.10 16.09
CA ARG A 4 2.19 3.44 15.31
C ARG A 4 1.79 2.02 14.92
N GLN A 5 1.28 1.23 15.85
CA GLN A 5 0.83 -0.14 15.57
C GLN A 5 -0.34 -0.15 14.59
N ALA A 6 -1.28 0.79 14.74
CA ALA A 6 -2.43 0.88 13.83
C ALA A 6 -2.00 1.27 12.42
N VAL A 7 -1.02 2.18 12.28
CA VAL A 7 -0.44 2.53 11.00
C VAL A 7 0.22 1.31 10.36
N GLU A 8 1.03 0.58 11.12
CA GLU A 8 1.69 -0.64 10.64
C GLU A 8 0.67 -1.70 10.20
N GLN A 9 -0.44 -1.85 10.93
CA GLN A 9 -1.50 -2.77 10.54
C GLN A 9 -2.14 -2.39 9.20
N THR A 10 -2.33 -1.11 8.94
CA THR A 10 -2.87 -0.64 7.66
C THR A 10 -1.90 -0.99 6.52
N VAL A 11 -0.59 -0.84 6.75
CA VAL A 11 0.42 -1.23 5.76
C VAL A 11 0.39 -2.73 5.50
N HIS A 12 0.28 -3.56 6.55
CA HIS A 12 0.13 -5.02 6.40
C HIS A 12 -1.11 -5.37 5.58
N LEU A 13 -2.23 -4.72 5.86
CA LEU A 13 -3.48 -4.93 5.13
C LEU A 13 -3.31 -4.62 3.64
N TYR A 14 -2.60 -3.56 3.31
CA TYR A 14 -2.30 -3.19 1.93
C TYR A 14 -1.43 -4.25 1.23
N VAL A 15 -0.32 -4.64 1.85
CA VAL A 15 0.61 -5.60 1.23
C VAL A 15 -0.06 -6.96 1.03
N GLU A 16 -0.80 -7.45 2.03
CA GLU A 16 -1.55 -8.70 1.92
C GLU A 16 -2.67 -8.58 0.89
N GLY A 17 -3.36 -7.44 0.84
CA GLY A 17 -4.40 -7.17 -0.14
C GLY A 17 -3.88 -7.28 -1.57
N MET A 18 -2.68 -6.76 -1.83
CA MET A 18 -2.03 -6.90 -3.14
C MET A 18 -1.67 -8.35 -3.42
N ALA A 19 -1.00 -9.02 -2.47
CA ALA A 19 -0.50 -10.37 -2.68
C ALA A 19 -1.60 -11.37 -3.02
N PHE A 20 -2.74 -11.26 -2.34
CA PHE A 20 -3.85 -12.23 -2.47
C PHE A 20 -5.01 -11.70 -3.31
N ALA A 21 -4.83 -10.57 -4.01
CA ALA A 21 -5.87 -9.94 -4.84
C ALA A 21 -7.18 -9.75 -4.05
N ASN A 22 -7.06 -9.25 -2.83
CA ASN A 22 -8.21 -9.07 -1.93
C ASN A 22 -8.73 -7.63 -2.08
N GLU A 23 -9.78 -7.48 -2.89
CA GLU A 23 -10.36 -6.17 -3.17
C GLU A 23 -10.87 -5.48 -1.92
N ALA A 24 -11.55 -6.21 -1.03
CA ALA A 24 -12.10 -5.65 0.20
C ALA A 24 -10.99 -5.11 1.12
N ALA A 25 -9.88 -5.83 1.24
CA ALA A 25 -8.72 -5.40 2.02
C ALA A 25 -8.10 -4.12 1.44
N LEU A 26 -7.94 -4.06 0.13
CA LEU A 26 -7.38 -2.88 -0.54
C LEU A 26 -8.30 -1.66 -0.39
N LYS A 27 -9.60 -1.85 -0.52
CA LYS A 27 -10.56 -0.75 -0.30
C LYS A 27 -10.58 -0.26 1.14
N LYS A 28 -10.30 -1.14 2.10
CA LYS A 28 -10.20 -0.75 3.50
C LYS A 28 -8.89 -0.02 3.79
N ALA A 29 -7.78 -0.44 3.18
CA ALA A 29 -6.48 0.16 3.41
C ALA A 29 -6.35 1.56 2.79
N PHE A 30 -6.96 1.77 1.61
CA PHE A 30 -6.85 3.01 0.84
C PHE A 30 -8.11 3.85 0.92
N HIS A 31 -7.93 5.15 1.11
CA HIS A 31 -9.03 6.10 1.01
C HIS A 31 -9.56 6.13 -0.43
N PRO A 32 -10.88 6.31 -0.64
CA PRO A 32 -11.45 6.41 -2.00
C PRO A 32 -10.82 7.48 -2.88
N LYS A 33 -10.27 8.53 -2.28
CA LYS A 33 -9.64 9.65 -3.01
C LYS A 33 -8.11 9.55 -3.02
N SER A 34 -7.53 8.42 -2.62
CA SER A 34 -6.08 8.25 -2.63
C SER A 34 -5.55 8.26 -4.05
N SER A 35 -4.27 8.63 -4.18
CA SER A 35 -3.55 8.59 -5.46
C SER A 35 -2.38 7.62 -5.36
N ILE A 36 -2.14 6.89 -6.44
CA ILE A 36 -1.02 5.95 -6.56
C ILE A 36 -0.16 6.43 -7.72
N ILE A 37 1.08 6.81 -7.43
CA ILE A 37 1.93 7.56 -8.34
C ILE A 37 3.32 6.94 -8.40
N GLY A 38 3.87 6.82 -9.60
CA GLY A 38 5.24 6.36 -9.79
C GLY A 38 5.57 6.20 -11.26
N HIS A 39 6.81 5.84 -11.54
CA HIS A 39 7.21 5.46 -12.90
C HIS A 39 7.03 3.95 -13.07
N TYR A 40 6.31 3.58 -14.12
CA TYR A 40 6.09 2.18 -14.48
C TYR A 40 6.29 2.03 -15.99
N GLU A 41 7.18 1.14 -16.39
CA GLU A 41 7.46 0.87 -17.81
C GLU A 41 7.76 2.16 -18.62
N ASN A 42 8.65 3.01 -18.09
CA ASN A 42 9.10 4.26 -18.72
C ASN A 42 8.01 5.34 -18.85
N ALA A 43 6.91 5.22 -18.11
CA ALA A 43 5.84 6.22 -18.11
C ALA A 43 5.46 6.57 -16.67
N VAL A 44 4.97 7.79 -16.48
CA VAL A 44 4.38 8.18 -15.20
C VAL A 44 3.01 7.52 -15.09
N GLU A 45 2.82 6.75 -14.01
CA GLU A 45 1.53 6.20 -13.65
C GLU A 45 0.94 7.06 -12.54
N TRP A 46 -0.29 7.48 -12.73
CA TRP A 46 -1.01 8.28 -11.73
C TRP A 46 -2.43 7.75 -11.64
N LEU A 47 -2.65 6.81 -10.71
CA LEU A 47 -3.89 6.06 -10.62
C LEU A 47 -4.77 6.52 -9.46
N THR A 48 -6.07 6.42 -9.66
CA THR A 48 -7.02 6.44 -8.55
C THR A 48 -6.95 5.12 -7.79
N ARG A 49 -7.54 5.07 -6.58
CA ARG A 49 -7.64 3.83 -5.81
C ARG A 49 -8.28 2.71 -6.63
N ASP A 50 -9.39 3.00 -7.29
CA ASP A 50 -10.13 1.96 -8.01
C ASP A 50 -9.39 1.48 -9.26
N GLU A 51 -8.67 2.37 -9.95
CA GLU A 51 -7.80 1.97 -11.05
C GLU A 51 -6.65 1.09 -10.57
N PHE A 52 -6.05 1.43 -9.43
CA PHE A 52 -5.00 0.62 -8.82
C PHE A 52 -5.51 -0.78 -8.45
N ILE A 53 -6.67 -0.85 -7.78
CA ILE A 53 -7.27 -2.14 -7.41
C ILE A 53 -7.57 -2.97 -8.66
N ALA A 54 -8.12 -2.36 -9.71
CA ALA A 54 -8.39 -3.06 -10.96
C ALA A 54 -7.10 -3.67 -11.55
N ALA A 55 -5.99 -2.93 -11.51
CA ALA A 55 -4.69 -3.43 -11.97
C ALA A 55 -4.19 -4.61 -11.14
N ILE A 56 -4.34 -4.54 -9.82
CA ILE A 56 -3.95 -5.63 -8.91
C ILE A 56 -4.76 -6.90 -9.21
N LEU A 57 -6.06 -6.76 -9.46
CA LEU A 57 -6.94 -7.90 -9.71
C LEU A 57 -6.64 -8.60 -11.05
N GLN A 58 -5.88 -7.98 -11.95
CA GLN A 58 -5.43 -8.62 -13.19
C GLN A 58 -4.25 -9.57 -12.96
N GLU A 59 -3.55 -9.45 -11.85
CA GLU A 59 -2.40 -10.30 -11.53
C GLU A 59 -2.86 -11.57 -10.82
N GLU A 60 -2.10 -12.65 -11.00
CA GLU A 60 -2.39 -13.91 -10.34
C GLU A 60 -2.14 -13.79 -8.83
N PRO A 61 -3.11 -14.15 -7.99
CA PRO A 61 -2.90 -14.13 -6.54
C PRO A 61 -1.79 -15.08 -6.10
N ALA A 62 -1.08 -14.70 -5.04
CA ALA A 62 -0.12 -15.61 -4.42
C ALA A 62 -0.85 -16.86 -3.87
N PRO A 63 -0.17 -18.01 -3.86
CA PRO A 63 -0.76 -19.24 -3.27
C PRO A 63 -1.12 -19.03 -1.80
N PRO A 64 -2.19 -19.68 -1.31
CA PRO A 64 -2.55 -19.62 0.11
C PRO A 64 -1.37 -20.03 0.99
N GLY A 65 -1.17 -19.32 2.08
CA GLY A 65 -0.06 -19.58 3.01
C GLY A 65 1.25 -18.88 2.65
N THR A 66 1.32 -18.22 1.50
CA THR A 66 2.48 -17.41 1.15
C THR A 66 2.67 -16.26 2.15
N GLN A 67 3.94 -16.02 2.55
CA GLN A 67 4.29 -14.85 3.36
C GLN A 67 4.81 -13.78 2.40
N PRO A 68 4.02 -12.73 2.10
CA PRO A 68 4.49 -11.68 1.21
C PRO A 68 5.71 -10.97 1.83
N TYR A 69 6.72 -10.72 1.01
CA TYR A 69 7.87 -9.94 1.49
C TYR A 69 7.46 -8.51 1.77
N MET A 70 7.81 -8.03 2.95
CA MET A 70 7.58 -6.67 3.37
C MET A 70 8.60 -6.27 4.42
N ASP A 71 9.20 -5.11 4.25
CA ASP A 71 10.14 -4.54 5.21
C ASP A 71 9.75 -3.08 5.47
N ILE A 72 9.13 -2.81 6.62
CA ILE A 72 8.83 -1.44 7.04
C ILE A 72 10.12 -0.81 7.53
N GLN A 73 10.66 0.13 6.77
CA GLN A 73 11.94 0.76 7.05
C GLN A 73 11.81 1.95 8.00
N SER A 74 10.72 2.68 7.93
CA SER A 74 10.46 3.80 8.83
C SER A 74 8.97 4.08 8.97
N VAL A 75 8.57 4.52 10.15
CA VAL A 75 7.22 4.98 10.47
C VAL A 75 7.35 6.27 11.24
N ASP A 76 6.72 7.34 10.76
CA ASP A 76 6.71 8.63 11.41
C ASP A 76 5.26 9.07 11.62
N VAL A 77 4.86 9.24 12.88
CA VAL A 77 3.49 9.61 13.23
C VAL A 77 3.49 10.93 13.98
N GLU A 78 2.70 11.88 13.50
CA GLU A 78 2.50 13.17 14.17
C GLU A 78 1.00 13.46 14.20
N GLY A 79 0.41 13.37 15.40
CA GLY A 79 -1.02 13.59 15.53
C GLY A 79 -1.84 12.62 14.70
N ASP A 80 -2.61 13.14 13.76
CA ASP A 80 -3.49 12.36 12.88
C ASP A 80 -2.88 12.07 11.49
N ALA A 81 -1.59 12.36 11.30
CA ALA A 81 -0.88 12.15 10.03
C ALA A 81 0.31 11.23 10.23
N ALA A 82 0.61 10.41 9.21
CA ALA A 82 1.75 9.51 9.26
C ALA A 82 2.40 9.34 7.89
N SER A 83 3.69 9.01 7.92
CA SER A 83 4.48 8.68 6.73
C SER A 83 5.19 7.35 6.98
N VAL A 84 5.15 6.46 6.00
CA VAL A 84 5.77 5.14 6.09
C VAL A 84 6.61 4.90 4.84
N LYS A 85 7.84 4.42 5.06
CA LYS A 85 8.66 3.89 3.97
C LYS A 85 8.70 2.37 4.12
N VAL A 86 8.25 1.65 3.10
CA VAL A 86 8.20 0.20 3.11
C VAL A 86 8.72 -0.35 1.78
N THR A 87 9.52 -1.40 1.85
CA THR A 87 9.94 -2.16 0.66
C THR A 87 9.11 -3.43 0.62
N ASP A 88 8.55 -3.75 -0.54
CA ASP A 88 7.72 -4.93 -0.73
C ASP A 88 7.89 -5.52 -2.12
N ASP A 89 7.46 -6.76 -2.28
CA ASP A 89 7.49 -7.45 -3.57
C ASP A 89 6.05 -7.69 -4.04
N PHE A 90 5.83 -7.45 -5.34
CA PHE A 90 4.56 -7.75 -5.98
C PHE A 90 4.78 -8.17 -7.43
N ALA A 91 4.12 -9.26 -7.85
CA ALA A 91 4.19 -9.76 -9.23
C ALA A 91 5.63 -9.99 -9.72
N GLY A 92 6.52 -10.45 -8.83
CA GLY A 92 7.91 -10.70 -9.16
C GLY A 92 8.79 -9.44 -9.21
N MET A 93 8.24 -8.30 -8.83
CA MET A 93 8.95 -7.02 -8.84
C MET A 93 9.12 -6.49 -7.43
N ARG A 94 10.21 -5.75 -7.22
CA ARG A 94 10.47 -5.10 -5.92
C ARG A 94 10.18 -3.61 -6.01
N PHE A 95 9.44 -3.12 -5.02
CA PHE A 95 9.06 -1.72 -4.88
C PHE A 95 9.52 -1.16 -3.55
N THR A 96 9.83 0.14 -3.53
CA THR A 96 9.88 0.92 -2.30
C THR A 96 8.73 1.91 -2.35
N ASP A 97 7.87 1.85 -1.35
CA ASP A 97 6.69 2.71 -1.26
C ASP A 97 6.90 3.78 -0.20
N TYR A 98 6.55 5.01 -0.55
CA TYR A 98 6.40 6.11 0.39
C TYR A 98 4.89 6.33 0.56
N LEU A 99 4.37 5.95 1.72
CA LEU A 99 2.95 5.99 2.01
C LEU A 99 2.64 7.17 2.94
N SER A 100 1.63 7.94 2.58
CA SER A 100 1.08 8.95 3.48
C SER A 100 -0.26 8.45 3.99
N LEU A 101 -0.46 8.53 5.31
CA LEU A 101 -1.68 8.05 5.96
C LEU A 101 -2.30 9.16 6.78
N LEU A 102 -3.63 9.10 6.89
CA LEU A 102 -4.41 10.04 7.68
C LEU A 102 -5.37 9.26 8.57
N LYS A 103 -5.53 9.70 9.82
CA LYS A 103 -6.49 9.11 10.74
C LYS A 103 -7.85 9.81 10.54
N ILE A 104 -8.84 9.07 10.06
CA ILE A 104 -10.17 9.57 9.76
C ILE A 104 -11.17 8.71 10.51
N ASP A 105 -12.02 9.33 11.32
CA ASP A 105 -13.03 8.63 12.13
C ASP A 105 -12.41 7.49 12.95
N GLY A 106 -11.26 7.76 13.55
CA GLY A 106 -10.55 6.80 14.41
C GLY A 106 -9.79 5.73 13.67
N ARG A 107 -9.71 5.77 12.33
CA ARG A 107 -9.06 4.74 11.51
C ARG A 107 -7.96 5.35 10.64
N TRP A 108 -6.80 4.67 10.61
CA TRP A 108 -5.71 5.06 9.73
C TRP A 108 -5.96 4.53 8.31
N THR A 109 -5.84 5.42 7.32
CA THR A 109 -6.07 5.06 5.91
C THR A 109 -4.97 5.67 5.05
N ILE A 110 -4.56 4.96 4.01
CA ILE A 110 -3.55 5.44 3.07
C ILE A 110 -4.21 6.45 2.13
N VAL A 111 -3.65 7.65 2.06
CA VAL A 111 -4.16 8.72 1.21
C VAL A 111 -3.27 8.98 0.00
N SER A 112 -2.03 8.49 0.01
CA SER A 112 -1.11 8.61 -1.11
C SER A 112 -0.09 7.49 -1.07
N LYS A 113 0.18 6.90 -2.23
CA LYS A 113 1.28 5.96 -2.44
C LYS A 113 2.15 6.50 -3.55
N LEU A 114 3.40 6.82 -3.20
CA LEU A 114 4.44 7.16 -4.17
C LEU A 114 5.43 6.02 -4.18
N TYR A 115 5.63 5.38 -5.33
CA TYR A 115 6.46 4.18 -5.37
C TYR A 115 7.67 4.34 -6.29
N HIS A 116 8.73 3.62 -5.97
CA HIS A 116 9.88 3.41 -6.81
C HIS A 116 9.97 1.92 -7.16
N LEU A 117 9.96 1.61 -8.45
CA LEU A 117 10.14 0.23 -8.94
C LEU A 117 11.64 -0.03 -9.12
N HIS A 118 12.16 -1.04 -8.43
CA HIS A 118 13.55 -1.46 -8.56
C HIS A 118 13.71 -2.31 -9.82
N LEU A 119 14.69 -1.96 -10.62
CA LEU A 119 14.99 -2.67 -11.88
C LEU A 119 16.12 -3.67 -11.72
#